data_bc78e31f5e58b5ab72f91838315dc58a
#
_entry.id   bc78e31f5e58b5ab72f91838315dc58a
#
_cell.length_a   1.000
_cell.length_b   1.000
_cell.length_c   1.000
_cell.angle_alpha   90.00
_cell.angle_beta   90.00
_cell.angle_gamma   90.00
#
_symmetry.space_group_name_H-M   'P 1'
#
loop_
_entity.id
_entity.type
_entity.pdbx_description
1 polymer ?
#
loop_
_entity_poly.entity_id
_entity_poly.type
_entity_poly.pdbx_seq_one_letter_code
_entity_poly.pdbx_strand_id
1 'polypeptide(L)'
;MNNPIDTLVVGAGPAGLAVAACLKKRGVTFVIVDRADAVGSSWRRHYDRLHLHTGRDHSALPYLPFPAGTPRYPSRQQVVEYLEQYAQYFELAPHLGQEVLTVRPGNGGWITTTTISTYHSRSVVVATGYNCVPYVPRWPGQERFGGLIIHSSEYRNGEPFRGQSVLVIGFGNSGGEIAIDLHEHGAQVTMAVRGPVNIIPREILGLPVLVMSIALSRFPARFVDALAAPLVRLSVGDITKLGFRKLPMGPVAQIKTKARIPLIDVGTVKLVRAGRIEVLGGVCEMSKTDVIFDDGRSRCFDAIVVATGFRPRVDCFLAQQSSVLEAGQLRAAGTEAGLHYCGFIVSPTGMLREIGIEARRIAEDIASVPRYPVI
;
A
#
# COMPACT_ATOMS: atom_id res chain seq x y z
N MET A 1 24.08 -10.10 -29.14
CA MET A 1 24.10 -10.55 -27.74
C MET A 1 24.05 -9.28 -26.89
N ASN A 2 22.98 -9.08 -26.10
CA ASN A 2 22.89 -7.90 -25.24
C ASN A 2 23.93 -8.04 -24.13
N ASN A 3 24.77 -7.03 -23.95
CA ASN A 3 25.71 -6.98 -22.83
C ASN A 3 24.95 -7.17 -21.53
N PRO A 4 25.45 -8.03 -20.61
CA PRO A 4 24.79 -8.23 -19.33
C PRO A 4 24.74 -6.91 -18.57
N ILE A 5 23.57 -6.57 -18.04
CA ILE A 5 23.37 -5.38 -17.20
C ILE A 5 23.72 -5.70 -15.76
N ASP A 6 24.16 -4.71 -14.97
CA ASP A 6 24.44 -4.95 -13.56
C ASP A 6 23.16 -5.32 -12.80
N THR A 7 22.08 -4.55 -13.01
CA THR A 7 20.85 -4.74 -12.24
C THR A 7 19.61 -4.57 -13.10
N LEU A 8 18.66 -5.50 -12.97
CA LEU A 8 17.31 -5.32 -13.47
C LEU A 8 16.38 -4.92 -12.32
N VAL A 9 15.66 -3.82 -12.48
CA VAL A 9 14.65 -3.33 -11.52
C VAL A 9 13.26 -3.63 -12.08
N VAL A 10 12.47 -4.40 -11.36
CA VAL A 10 11.11 -4.80 -11.75
C VAL A 10 10.09 -3.93 -11.06
N GLY A 11 9.53 -2.97 -11.78
CA GLY A 11 8.54 -1.99 -11.34
C GLY A 11 9.05 -0.55 -11.42
N ALA A 12 8.25 0.35 -11.99
CA ALA A 12 8.50 1.80 -12.10
C ALA A 12 7.61 2.62 -11.14
N GLY A 13 7.27 2.03 -10.00
CA GLY A 13 6.63 2.71 -8.87
C GLY A 13 7.66 3.41 -7.97
N PRO A 14 7.24 3.96 -6.81
CA PRO A 14 8.13 4.67 -5.88
C PRO A 14 9.37 3.86 -5.49
N ALA A 15 9.22 2.55 -5.28
CA ALA A 15 10.32 1.66 -4.87
C ALA A 15 11.36 1.50 -5.99
N GLY A 16 10.91 1.18 -7.21
CA GLY A 16 11.81 0.99 -8.34
C GLY A 16 12.54 2.28 -8.72
N LEU A 17 11.84 3.41 -8.72
CA LEU A 17 12.45 4.72 -8.97
C LEU A 17 13.49 5.09 -7.92
N ALA A 18 13.18 4.84 -6.62
CA ALA A 18 14.12 5.10 -5.54
C ALA A 18 15.40 4.26 -5.66
N VAL A 19 15.25 2.96 -5.94
CA VAL A 19 16.39 2.06 -6.16
C VAL A 19 17.21 2.52 -7.36
N ALA A 20 16.57 2.79 -8.49
CA ALA A 20 17.25 3.23 -9.71
C ALA A 20 18.05 4.52 -9.50
N ALA A 21 17.49 5.52 -8.81
CA ALA A 21 18.21 6.75 -8.48
C ALA A 21 19.42 6.46 -7.56
N CYS A 22 19.27 5.57 -6.57
CA CYS A 22 20.37 5.17 -5.70
C CYS A 22 21.47 4.41 -6.47
N LEU A 23 21.13 3.54 -7.40
CA LEU A 23 22.07 2.84 -8.28
C LEU A 23 22.81 3.83 -9.21
N LYS A 24 22.06 4.76 -9.84
CA LYS A 24 22.66 5.81 -10.71
C LYS A 24 23.69 6.63 -9.95
N LYS A 25 23.41 7.03 -8.70
CA LYS A 25 24.34 7.77 -7.85
C LYS A 25 25.61 6.99 -7.50
N ARG A 26 25.60 5.66 -7.62
CA ARG A 26 26.75 4.77 -7.38
C ARG A 26 27.42 4.29 -8.68
N GLY A 27 27.00 4.79 -9.84
CA GLY A 27 27.53 4.39 -11.14
C GLY A 27 27.27 2.92 -11.49
N VAL A 28 26.22 2.31 -10.93
CA VAL A 28 25.78 0.95 -11.26
C VAL A 28 24.86 1.05 -12.49
N THR A 29 25.09 0.23 -13.50
CA THR A 29 24.23 0.16 -14.69
C THR A 29 22.95 -0.62 -14.38
N PHE A 30 21.81 -0.15 -14.87
CA PHE A 30 20.52 -0.81 -14.61
C PHE A 30 19.56 -0.62 -15.78
N VAL A 31 18.55 -1.48 -15.80
CA VAL A 31 17.33 -1.33 -16.60
C VAL A 31 16.14 -1.42 -15.67
N ILE A 32 15.14 -0.59 -15.91
CA ILE A 32 13.84 -0.66 -15.21
C ILE A 32 12.82 -1.21 -16.19
N VAL A 33 12.02 -2.19 -15.77
CA VAL A 33 10.89 -2.71 -16.56
C VAL A 33 9.59 -2.57 -15.77
N ASP A 34 8.50 -2.19 -16.41
CA ASP A 34 7.16 -2.15 -15.80
C ASP A 34 6.11 -2.59 -16.81
N ARG A 35 5.09 -3.33 -16.34
CA ARG A 35 3.95 -3.75 -17.16
C ARG A 35 3.01 -2.61 -17.54
N ALA A 36 3.03 -1.52 -16.79
CA ALA A 36 2.20 -0.35 -17.03
C ALA A 36 2.78 0.54 -18.12
N ASP A 37 1.97 1.44 -18.62
CA ASP A 37 2.26 2.42 -19.66
C ASP A 37 2.85 3.74 -19.13
N ALA A 38 2.89 3.91 -17.80
CA ALA A 38 3.38 5.12 -17.16
C ALA A 38 4.03 4.87 -15.80
N VAL A 39 4.94 5.77 -15.42
CA VAL A 39 5.56 5.81 -14.09
C VAL A 39 4.50 6.06 -13.02
N GLY A 40 4.64 5.41 -11.86
CA GLY A 40 3.75 5.59 -10.73
C GLY A 40 2.31 5.12 -10.97
N SER A 41 2.10 4.16 -11.86
CA SER A 41 0.79 3.70 -12.32
C SER A 41 -0.14 3.22 -11.19
N SER A 42 0.39 2.67 -10.11
CA SER A 42 -0.41 2.29 -8.93
C SER A 42 -1.08 3.50 -8.29
N TRP A 43 -0.38 4.63 -8.19
CA TRP A 43 -0.91 5.89 -7.67
C TRP A 43 -1.97 6.50 -8.60
N ARG A 44 -1.75 6.45 -9.91
CA ARG A 44 -2.72 6.95 -10.91
C ARG A 44 -4.07 6.25 -10.83
N ARG A 45 -4.08 4.97 -10.45
CA ARG A 45 -5.30 4.14 -10.37
C ARG A 45 -6.06 4.25 -9.05
N HIS A 46 -5.53 4.92 -8.04
CA HIS A 46 -6.24 5.15 -6.79
C HIS A 46 -7.39 6.17 -6.94
N TYR A 47 -8.29 6.18 -5.96
CA TYR A 47 -9.43 7.09 -5.90
C TYR A 47 -8.98 8.56 -5.73
N ASP A 48 -9.83 9.49 -6.19
CA ASP A 48 -9.46 10.90 -6.34
C ASP A 48 -9.20 11.60 -5.00
N ARG A 49 -9.95 11.23 -3.94
CA ARG A 49 -9.79 11.77 -2.59
C ARG A 49 -8.46 11.40 -1.92
N LEU A 50 -7.73 10.41 -2.42
CA LEU A 50 -6.53 9.90 -1.73
C LEU A 50 -5.50 10.98 -1.49
N HIS A 51 -5.09 11.13 -0.24
CA HIS A 51 -3.96 11.92 0.20
C HIS A 51 -2.97 11.06 0.97
N LEU A 52 -1.71 11.42 0.96
CA LEU A 52 -0.76 10.78 1.86
C LEU A 52 -1.19 10.98 3.32
N HIS A 53 -1.18 9.92 4.09
CA HIS A 53 -1.37 10.00 5.55
C HIS A 53 -0.10 10.42 6.27
N THR A 54 1.04 10.36 5.59
CA THR A 54 2.36 10.73 6.08
C THR A 54 2.77 12.09 5.52
N GLY A 55 3.40 12.92 6.34
CA GLY A 55 3.82 14.25 5.90
C GLY A 55 4.85 14.18 4.77
N ARG A 56 4.79 15.14 3.82
CA ARG A 56 5.69 15.25 2.67
C ARG A 56 7.18 15.16 3.05
N ASP A 57 7.56 15.78 4.18
CA ASP A 57 8.95 15.85 4.62
C ASP A 57 9.55 14.48 5.02
N HIS A 58 8.67 13.51 5.32
CA HIS A 58 9.04 12.12 5.63
C HIS A 58 8.62 11.13 4.56
N SER A 59 8.07 11.61 3.45
CA SER A 59 7.57 10.78 2.34
C SER A 59 8.34 10.98 1.04
N ALA A 60 9.33 11.87 1.04
CA ALA A 60 10.20 12.09 -0.11
C ALA A 60 11.09 10.88 -0.37
N LEU A 61 11.32 10.56 -1.64
CA LEU A 61 12.27 9.58 -2.09
C LEU A 61 13.71 10.12 -1.95
N PRO A 62 14.74 9.26 -1.99
CA PRO A 62 16.13 9.67 -1.84
C PRO A 62 16.55 10.80 -2.79
N TYR A 63 17.26 11.79 -2.25
CA TYR A 63 17.94 12.88 -2.96
C TYR A 63 17.05 13.95 -3.60
N LEU A 64 15.72 13.81 -3.62
CA LEU A 64 14.83 14.83 -4.16
C LEU A 64 13.63 15.00 -3.21
N PRO A 65 13.47 16.17 -2.54
CA PRO A 65 12.29 16.47 -1.75
C PRO A 65 11.07 16.72 -2.64
N PHE A 66 9.88 16.73 -2.03
CA PHE A 66 8.69 17.25 -2.72
C PHE A 66 8.89 18.73 -3.09
N PRO A 67 8.29 19.22 -4.20
CA PRO A 67 8.38 20.63 -4.60
C PRO A 67 7.97 21.60 -3.48
N ALA A 68 8.58 22.78 -3.47
CA ALA A 68 8.18 23.86 -2.57
C ALA A 68 6.69 24.21 -2.80
N GLY A 69 5.95 24.46 -1.71
CA GLY A 69 4.51 24.73 -1.79
C GLY A 69 3.61 23.49 -1.78
N THR A 70 4.14 22.28 -1.93
CA THR A 70 3.33 21.06 -1.76
C THR A 70 2.71 21.04 -0.35
N PRO A 71 1.41 20.75 -0.19
CA PRO A 71 0.76 20.63 1.12
C PRO A 71 1.44 19.60 2.03
N ARG A 72 1.24 19.72 3.36
CA ARG A 72 1.77 18.76 4.34
C ARG A 72 1.42 17.31 4.00
N TYR A 73 0.22 17.10 3.50
CA TYR A 73 -0.30 15.79 3.06
C TYR A 73 -0.62 15.88 1.57
N PRO A 74 0.33 15.51 0.69
CA PRO A 74 0.14 15.57 -0.75
C PRO A 74 -1.05 14.74 -1.21
N SER A 75 -1.81 15.27 -2.17
CA SER A 75 -2.85 14.51 -2.84
C SER A 75 -2.27 13.43 -3.74
N ARG A 76 -3.12 12.48 -4.15
CA ARG A 76 -2.79 11.45 -5.15
C ARG A 76 -2.13 12.06 -6.39
N GLN A 77 -2.71 13.13 -6.93
CA GLN A 77 -2.21 13.80 -8.12
C GLN A 77 -0.80 14.37 -7.88
N GLN A 78 -0.58 15.05 -6.75
CA GLN A 78 0.73 15.60 -6.39
C GLN A 78 1.79 14.52 -6.17
N VAL A 79 1.40 13.34 -5.70
CA VAL A 79 2.32 12.19 -5.61
C VAL A 79 2.69 11.68 -7.01
N VAL A 80 1.73 11.59 -7.93
CA VAL A 80 1.98 11.20 -9.33
C VAL A 80 2.94 12.17 -9.99
N GLU A 81 2.66 13.47 -9.91
CA GLU A 81 3.51 14.53 -10.47
C GLU A 81 4.93 14.51 -9.87
N TYR A 82 5.04 14.27 -8.57
CA TYR A 82 6.33 14.12 -7.91
C TYR A 82 7.11 12.90 -8.44
N LEU A 83 6.46 11.77 -8.67
CA LEU A 83 7.12 10.58 -9.21
C LEU A 83 7.59 10.78 -10.67
N GLU A 84 6.83 11.50 -11.49
CA GLU A 84 7.23 11.89 -12.85
C GLU A 84 8.43 12.84 -12.82
N GLN A 85 8.37 13.88 -12.00
CA GLN A 85 9.48 14.81 -11.82
C GLN A 85 10.73 14.10 -11.28
N TYR A 86 10.54 13.12 -10.38
CA TYR A 86 11.63 12.31 -9.85
C TYR A 86 12.31 11.49 -10.95
N ALA A 87 11.52 10.81 -11.79
CA ALA A 87 12.04 10.06 -12.91
C ALA A 87 12.78 10.96 -13.91
N GLN A 88 12.22 12.14 -14.22
CA GLN A 88 12.84 13.12 -15.11
C GLN A 88 14.15 13.68 -14.52
N TYR A 89 14.15 14.10 -13.24
CA TYR A 89 15.33 14.67 -12.58
C TYR A 89 16.53 13.72 -12.57
N PHE A 90 16.28 12.43 -12.37
CA PHE A 90 17.31 11.40 -12.43
C PHE A 90 17.46 10.78 -13.82
N GLU A 91 16.79 11.31 -14.85
CA GLU A 91 16.82 10.77 -16.24
C GLU A 91 16.62 9.24 -16.23
N LEU A 92 15.62 8.78 -15.48
CA LEU A 92 15.26 7.37 -15.46
C LEU A 92 14.34 7.06 -16.64
N ALA A 93 14.72 6.11 -17.46
CA ALA A 93 13.97 5.71 -18.67
C ALA A 93 13.46 4.26 -18.51
N PRO A 94 12.33 4.03 -17.82
CA PRO A 94 11.76 2.69 -17.69
C PRO A 94 11.28 2.14 -19.04
N HIS A 95 11.53 0.86 -19.30
CA HIS A 95 10.90 0.12 -20.37
C HIS A 95 9.47 -0.24 -19.93
N LEU A 96 8.51 0.55 -20.36
CA LEU A 96 7.09 0.41 -20.03
C LEU A 96 6.40 -0.62 -20.94
N GLY A 97 5.21 -1.11 -20.53
CA GLY A 97 4.44 -2.12 -21.26
C GLY A 97 5.08 -3.51 -21.26
N GLN A 98 6.04 -3.77 -20.38
CA GLN A 98 6.75 -5.05 -20.29
C GLN A 98 6.41 -5.78 -18.97
N GLU A 99 5.54 -6.78 -19.04
CA GLU A 99 5.26 -7.64 -17.91
C GLU A 99 6.36 -8.70 -17.75
N VAL A 100 6.89 -8.84 -16.52
CA VAL A 100 7.82 -9.90 -16.18
C VAL A 100 7.05 -11.21 -16.01
N LEU A 101 7.44 -12.22 -16.78
CA LEU A 101 6.83 -13.55 -16.79
C LEU A 101 7.59 -14.53 -15.91
N THR A 102 8.94 -14.49 -15.95
CA THR A 102 9.78 -15.36 -15.13
C THR A 102 11.05 -14.64 -14.69
N VAL A 103 11.50 -14.92 -13.48
CA VAL A 103 12.83 -14.62 -12.96
C VAL A 103 13.42 -15.90 -12.43
N ARG A 104 14.59 -16.28 -12.94
CA ARG A 104 15.27 -17.53 -12.56
C ARG A 104 16.78 -17.35 -12.51
N PRO A 105 17.50 -18.12 -11.70
CA PRO A 105 18.95 -18.15 -11.74
C PRO A 105 19.49 -18.51 -13.14
N GLY A 106 20.63 -17.94 -13.47
CA GLY A 106 21.39 -18.21 -14.69
C GLY A 106 22.89 -18.27 -14.42
N ASN A 107 23.69 -18.50 -15.46
CA ASN A 107 25.14 -18.55 -15.32
C ASN A 107 25.70 -17.18 -14.88
N GLY A 108 26.13 -17.10 -13.61
CA GLY A 108 26.71 -15.88 -13.04
C GLY A 108 25.74 -14.74 -12.71
N GLY A 109 24.43 -15.02 -12.59
CA GLY A 109 23.43 -14.02 -12.25
C GLY A 109 22.00 -14.51 -12.48
N TRP A 110 21.16 -13.64 -13.08
CA TRP A 110 19.72 -13.85 -13.24
C TRP A 110 19.30 -13.72 -14.69
N ILE A 111 18.33 -14.54 -15.09
CA ILE A 111 17.63 -14.47 -16.37
C ILE A 111 16.19 -14.04 -16.08
N THR A 112 15.80 -12.91 -16.62
CA THR A 112 14.43 -12.39 -16.51
C THR A 112 13.79 -12.33 -17.90
N THR A 113 12.69 -13.06 -18.08
CA THR A 113 11.89 -13.04 -19.30
C THR A 113 10.67 -12.15 -19.09
N THR A 114 10.47 -11.22 -20.01
CA THR A 114 9.28 -10.36 -20.08
C THR A 114 8.43 -10.71 -21.28
N THR A 115 7.29 -10.06 -21.44
CA THR A 115 6.43 -10.18 -22.64
C THR A 115 7.12 -9.74 -23.94
N ILE A 116 8.21 -8.99 -23.87
CA ILE A 116 8.88 -8.38 -25.04
C ILE A 116 10.32 -8.87 -25.20
N SER A 117 11.07 -9.02 -24.09
CA SER A 117 12.51 -9.27 -24.11
C SER A 117 12.97 -10.21 -23.01
N THR A 118 14.17 -10.75 -23.15
CA THR A 118 14.88 -11.46 -22.09
C THR A 118 16.11 -10.65 -21.68
N TYR A 119 16.26 -10.46 -20.38
CA TYR A 119 17.37 -9.72 -19.76
C TYR A 119 18.28 -10.68 -18.99
N HIS A 120 19.58 -10.45 -19.11
CA HIS A 120 20.61 -11.08 -18.30
C HIS A 120 21.20 -10.03 -17.37
N SER A 121 21.13 -10.26 -16.06
CA SER A 121 21.61 -9.31 -15.05
C SER A 121 22.32 -10.02 -13.91
N ARG A 122 23.27 -9.33 -13.27
CA ARG A 122 23.92 -9.85 -12.05
C ARG A 122 22.98 -9.82 -10.86
N SER A 123 22.12 -8.82 -10.80
CA SER A 123 21.16 -8.63 -9.72
C SER A 123 19.77 -8.32 -10.28
N VAL A 124 18.74 -8.70 -9.51
CA VAL A 124 17.35 -8.33 -9.75
C VAL A 124 16.80 -7.64 -8.49
N VAL A 125 16.13 -6.52 -8.67
CA VAL A 125 15.39 -5.85 -7.59
C VAL A 125 13.90 -5.94 -7.90
N VAL A 126 13.17 -6.68 -7.09
CA VAL A 126 11.72 -6.80 -7.16
C VAL A 126 11.11 -5.58 -6.43
N ALA A 127 10.48 -4.68 -7.19
CA ALA A 127 9.87 -3.44 -6.71
C ALA A 127 8.41 -3.30 -7.20
N THR A 128 7.71 -4.45 -7.33
CA THR A 128 6.36 -4.56 -7.91
C THR A 128 5.25 -4.04 -7.00
N GLY A 129 5.57 -3.72 -5.75
CA GLY A 129 4.67 -3.12 -4.79
C GLY A 129 3.81 -4.12 -4.01
N TYR A 130 3.40 -3.69 -2.82
CA TYR A 130 2.59 -4.48 -1.89
C TYR A 130 1.12 -4.58 -2.35
N ASN A 131 0.55 -3.50 -2.93
CA ASN A 131 -0.84 -3.41 -3.36
C ASN A 131 -1.00 -3.82 -4.83
N CYS A 132 -0.72 -5.09 -5.15
CA CYS A 132 -0.65 -5.55 -6.54
C CYS A 132 -1.95 -6.21 -7.03
N VAL A 133 -2.49 -7.15 -6.26
CA VAL A 133 -3.70 -7.91 -6.61
C VAL A 133 -4.82 -7.59 -5.65
N PRO A 134 -5.99 -7.10 -6.11
CA PRO A 134 -7.17 -6.92 -5.27
C PRO A 134 -7.55 -8.21 -4.56
N TYR A 135 -7.84 -8.11 -3.27
CA TYR A 135 -8.31 -9.23 -2.49
C TYR A 135 -9.81 -9.10 -2.25
N VAL A 136 -10.61 -9.91 -2.96
CA VAL A 136 -12.06 -9.98 -2.80
C VAL A 136 -12.42 -11.31 -2.15
N PRO A 137 -12.87 -11.31 -0.89
CA PRO A 137 -13.48 -12.52 -0.30
C PRO A 137 -14.70 -12.97 -1.09
N ARG A 138 -15.04 -14.25 -0.97
CA ARG A 138 -16.30 -14.77 -1.50
C ARG A 138 -17.30 -14.92 -0.37
N TRP A 139 -18.52 -14.44 -0.61
CA TRP A 139 -19.64 -14.58 0.30
C TRP A 139 -20.71 -15.49 -0.29
N PRO A 140 -21.37 -16.34 0.49
CA PRO A 140 -22.53 -17.08 0.03
C PRO A 140 -23.56 -16.15 -0.61
N GLY A 141 -24.05 -16.49 -1.79
CA GLY A 141 -25.07 -15.73 -2.50
C GLY A 141 -24.59 -14.46 -3.20
N GLN A 142 -23.30 -14.15 -3.18
CA GLN A 142 -22.73 -12.95 -3.83
C GLN A 142 -23.10 -12.87 -5.31
N GLU A 143 -23.14 -14.00 -6.01
CA GLU A 143 -23.48 -14.10 -7.43
C GLU A 143 -24.94 -13.74 -7.74
N ARG A 144 -25.80 -13.71 -6.72
CA ARG A 144 -27.23 -13.34 -6.83
C ARG A 144 -27.49 -11.86 -6.55
N PHE A 145 -26.49 -11.16 -6.02
CA PHE A 145 -26.66 -9.74 -5.70
C PHE A 145 -26.93 -8.93 -6.96
N GLY A 146 -28.05 -8.21 -7.00
CA GLY A 146 -28.51 -7.49 -8.18
C GLY A 146 -27.89 -6.11 -8.38
N GLY A 147 -27.18 -5.59 -7.38
CA GLY A 147 -26.49 -4.32 -7.43
C GLY A 147 -25.05 -4.44 -7.93
N LEU A 148 -24.36 -3.29 -7.98
CA LEU A 148 -22.95 -3.23 -8.36
C LEU A 148 -22.04 -3.70 -7.20
N ILE A 149 -21.11 -4.61 -7.48
CA ILE A 149 -20.01 -4.95 -6.55
C ILE A 149 -18.68 -4.59 -7.22
N ILE A 150 -17.94 -3.65 -6.63
CA ILE A 150 -16.61 -3.27 -7.10
C ILE A 150 -15.57 -3.38 -5.99
N HIS A 151 -14.32 -3.64 -6.36
CA HIS A 151 -13.21 -3.50 -5.42
C HIS A 151 -12.75 -2.03 -5.33
N SER A 152 -12.16 -1.64 -4.21
CA SER A 152 -11.63 -0.27 -3.99
C SER A 152 -10.59 0.18 -5.05
N SER A 153 -10.00 -0.74 -5.82
CA SER A 153 -9.13 -0.44 -6.96
C SER A 153 -9.89 0.08 -8.19
N GLU A 154 -11.18 -0.16 -8.26
CA GLU A 154 -12.07 0.27 -9.36
C GLU A 154 -12.84 1.54 -8.98
N TYR A 155 -12.92 1.85 -7.68
CA TYR A 155 -13.55 3.05 -7.18
C TYR A 155 -12.73 4.30 -7.52
N ARG A 156 -13.39 5.35 -8.03
CA ARG A 156 -12.78 6.65 -8.35
C ARG A 156 -13.24 7.76 -7.43
N ASN A 157 -14.54 7.96 -7.35
CA ASN A 157 -15.18 8.95 -6.49
C ASN A 157 -16.65 8.57 -6.25
N GLY A 158 -17.33 9.29 -5.35
CA GLY A 158 -18.70 9.01 -4.95
C GLY A 158 -19.78 9.47 -5.93
N GLU A 159 -19.45 10.22 -6.98
CA GLU A 159 -20.45 10.82 -7.89
C GLU A 159 -21.41 9.79 -8.52
N PRO A 160 -20.94 8.60 -9.00
CA PRO A 160 -21.85 7.58 -9.55
C PRO A 160 -22.84 6.97 -8.53
N PHE A 161 -22.57 7.17 -7.24
CA PHE A 161 -23.34 6.57 -6.15
C PHE A 161 -24.27 7.56 -5.45
N ARG A 162 -24.44 8.76 -5.99
CA ARG A 162 -25.31 9.80 -5.44
C ARG A 162 -26.73 9.28 -5.21
N GLY A 163 -27.24 9.46 -3.98
CA GLY A 163 -28.58 9.02 -3.58
C GLY A 163 -28.74 7.52 -3.33
N GLN A 164 -27.70 6.72 -3.60
CA GLN A 164 -27.71 5.26 -3.39
C GLN A 164 -27.38 4.88 -1.96
N SER A 165 -27.86 3.70 -1.54
CA SER A 165 -27.44 3.00 -0.33
C SER A 165 -26.22 2.15 -0.64
N VAL A 166 -25.04 2.50 -0.07
CA VAL A 166 -23.77 1.87 -0.40
C VAL A 166 -23.14 1.20 0.81
N LEU A 167 -22.79 -0.08 0.67
CA LEU A 167 -22.04 -0.82 1.66
C LEU A 167 -20.54 -0.77 1.35
N VAL A 168 -19.71 -0.30 2.29
CA VAL A 168 -18.26 -0.39 2.23
C VAL A 168 -17.81 -1.55 3.09
N ILE A 169 -17.27 -2.62 2.47
CA ILE A 169 -16.79 -3.81 3.19
C ILE A 169 -15.29 -3.66 3.47
N GLY A 170 -14.93 -3.52 4.74
CA GLY A 170 -13.56 -3.36 5.20
C GLY A 170 -13.30 -2.04 5.90
N PHE A 171 -12.38 -2.08 6.88
CA PHE A 171 -12.05 -0.94 7.74
C PHE A 171 -10.54 -0.72 7.78
N GLY A 172 -9.96 -0.45 6.62
CA GLY A 172 -8.61 0.10 6.43
C GLY A 172 -8.69 1.55 5.97
N ASN A 173 -7.55 2.16 5.68
CA ASN A 173 -7.49 3.55 5.22
C ASN A 173 -8.37 3.80 3.98
N SER A 174 -8.30 2.91 2.99
CA SER A 174 -9.16 3.02 1.81
C SER A 174 -10.65 2.94 2.15
N GLY A 175 -11.07 2.00 3.02
CA GLY A 175 -12.47 1.89 3.41
C GLY A 175 -12.98 3.12 4.15
N GLY A 176 -12.17 3.69 5.06
CA GLY A 176 -12.51 4.91 5.77
C GLY A 176 -12.64 6.13 4.85
N GLU A 177 -11.67 6.33 3.96
CA GLU A 177 -11.69 7.47 3.02
C GLU A 177 -12.79 7.35 1.96
N ILE A 178 -13.02 6.16 1.41
CA ILE A 178 -14.11 5.89 0.46
C ILE A 178 -15.47 6.14 1.13
N ALA A 179 -15.64 5.74 2.39
CA ALA A 179 -16.88 6.01 3.12
C ALA A 179 -17.14 7.52 3.31
N ILE A 180 -16.07 8.31 3.57
CA ILE A 180 -16.18 9.77 3.64
C ILE A 180 -16.58 10.33 2.26
N ASP A 181 -15.88 9.92 1.21
CA ASP A 181 -16.08 10.40 -0.15
C ASP A 181 -17.51 10.12 -0.67
N LEU A 182 -18.00 8.90 -0.45
CA LEU A 182 -19.37 8.52 -0.75
C LEU A 182 -20.39 9.41 -0.02
N HIS A 183 -20.17 9.65 1.28
CA HIS A 183 -21.05 10.52 2.07
C HIS A 183 -21.01 11.96 1.56
N GLU A 184 -19.86 12.51 1.25
CA GLU A 184 -19.70 13.87 0.71
C GLU A 184 -20.39 14.05 -0.64
N HIS A 185 -20.50 12.97 -1.45
CA HIS A 185 -21.26 12.95 -2.71
C HIS A 185 -22.76 12.61 -2.56
N GLY A 186 -23.24 12.43 -1.32
CA GLY A 186 -24.67 12.25 -1.03
C GLY A 186 -25.17 10.82 -1.07
N ALA A 187 -24.28 9.81 -0.99
CA ALA A 187 -24.69 8.43 -0.78
C ALA A 187 -25.04 8.17 0.71
N GLN A 188 -25.93 7.19 0.95
CA GLN A 188 -26.19 6.64 2.29
C GLN A 188 -25.18 5.52 2.56
N VAL A 189 -24.26 5.75 3.48
CA VAL A 189 -23.11 4.87 3.68
C VAL A 189 -23.23 4.00 4.92
N THR A 190 -23.05 2.69 4.72
CA THR A 190 -22.86 1.71 5.79
C THR A 190 -21.49 1.06 5.66
N MET A 191 -20.78 0.85 6.76
CA MET A 191 -19.50 0.14 6.79
C MET A 191 -19.64 -1.22 7.46
N ALA A 192 -19.18 -2.29 6.79
CA ALA A 192 -19.05 -3.63 7.37
C ALA A 192 -17.69 -3.84 7.99
N VAL A 193 -17.63 -4.04 9.32
CA VAL A 193 -16.38 -4.15 10.09
C VAL A 193 -16.34 -5.49 10.84
N ARG A 194 -15.79 -6.52 10.19
CA ARG A 194 -15.78 -7.91 10.66
C ARG A 194 -15.07 -8.15 12.00
N GLY A 195 -14.00 -7.44 12.28
CA GLY A 195 -13.12 -7.76 13.40
C GLY A 195 -12.76 -6.58 14.27
N PRO A 196 -12.04 -6.84 15.39
CA PRO A 196 -11.50 -5.77 16.21
C PRO A 196 -10.53 -4.88 15.45
N VAL A 197 -10.55 -3.58 15.74
CA VAL A 197 -9.79 -2.55 15.04
C VAL A 197 -9.00 -1.68 16.00
N ASN A 198 -7.92 -1.08 15.49
CA ASN A 198 -7.30 0.11 16.05
C ASN A 198 -7.54 1.30 15.12
N ILE A 199 -7.82 2.44 15.73
CA ILE A 199 -8.00 3.73 15.06
C ILE A 199 -7.03 4.71 15.69
N ILE A 200 -6.25 5.39 14.88
CA ILE A 200 -5.34 6.46 15.32
C ILE A 200 -5.66 7.74 14.58
N PRO A 201 -5.56 8.92 15.22
CA PRO A 201 -5.72 10.18 14.51
C PRO A 201 -4.51 10.40 13.61
N ARG A 202 -4.68 11.15 12.51
CA ARG A 202 -3.55 11.56 11.66
C ARG A 202 -2.62 12.54 12.38
N GLU A 203 -3.19 13.39 13.24
CA GLU A 203 -2.47 14.36 14.07
C GLU A 203 -2.96 14.34 15.50
N ILE A 204 -2.06 14.62 16.44
CA ILE A 204 -2.36 14.87 17.85
C ILE A 204 -1.79 16.26 18.18
N LEU A 205 -2.64 17.19 18.61
CA LEU A 205 -2.28 18.59 18.90
C LEU A 205 -1.49 19.26 17.75
N GLY A 206 -1.88 18.99 16.50
CA GLY A 206 -1.22 19.55 15.31
C GLY A 206 0.10 18.87 14.92
N LEU A 207 0.56 17.88 15.68
CA LEU A 207 1.74 17.08 15.36
C LEU A 207 1.33 15.77 14.66
N PRO A 208 1.91 15.47 13.47
CA PRO A 208 1.64 14.21 12.80
C PRO A 208 2.04 13.01 13.66
N VAL A 209 1.16 12.02 13.79
CA VAL A 209 1.45 10.79 14.56
C VAL A 209 2.66 10.05 13.98
N LEU A 210 2.89 10.18 12.68
CA LEU A 210 4.09 9.63 12.03
C LEU A 210 5.39 10.18 12.63
N VAL A 211 5.49 11.48 12.88
CA VAL A 211 6.69 12.10 13.49
C VAL A 211 6.95 11.52 14.86
N MET A 212 5.89 11.35 15.67
CA MET A 212 5.97 10.69 16.97
C MET A 212 6.44 9.22 16.82
N SER A 213 5.90 8.50 15.84
CA SER A 213 6.29 7.12 15.55
C SER A 213 7.77 7.00 15.16
N ILE A 214 8.28 7.94 14.36
CA ILE A 214 9.71 7.99 13.99
C ILE A 214 10.58 8.25 15.22
N ALA A 215 10.24 9.27 16.03
CA ALA A 215 11.01 9.61 17.24
C ALA A 215 11.05 8.43 18.25
N LEU A 216 9.94 7.70 18.35
CA LEU A 216 9.81 6.57 19.29
C LEU A 216 10.14 5.20 18.67
N SER A 217 10.62 5.15 17.42
CA SER A 217 10.82 3.90 16.66
C SER A 217 11.81 2.92 17.30
N ARG A 218 12.77 3.44 18.09
CA ARG A 218 13.79 2.65 18.79
C ARG A 218 13.27 1.99 20.09
N PHE A 219 12.13 2.43 20.60
CA PHE A 219 11.56 1.86 21.82
C PHE A 219 10.70 0.61 21.52
N PRO A 220 10.53 -0.28 22.52
CA PRO A 220 9.63 -1.43 22.40
C PRO A 220 8.19 -0.98 22.09
N ALA A 221 7.51 -1.72 21.19
CA ALA A 221 6.15 -1.35 20.72
C ALA A 221 5.16 -1.18 21.90
N ARG A 222 5.22 -2.07 22.91
CA ARG A 222 4.34 -1.99 24.09
C ARG A 222 4.50 -0.70 24.89
N PHE A 223 5.73 -0.21 25.00
CA PHE A 223 6.02 1.06 25.68
C PHE A 223 5.44 2.25 24.88
N VAL A 224 5.66 2.26 23.57
CA VAL A 224 5.13 3.32 22.68
C VAL A 224 3.60 3.32 22.71
N ASP A 225 2.99 2.15 22.61
CA ASP A 225 1.53 2.00 22.65
C ASP A 225 0.94 2.45 24.00
N ALA A 226 1.58 2.12 25.12
CA ALA A 226 1.15 2.55 26.44
C ALA A 226 1.24 4.07 26.63
N LEU A 227 2.31 4.69 26.13
CA LEU A 227 2.51 6.14 26.18
C LEU A 227 1.49 6.89 25.29
N ALA A 228 1.19 6.35 24.09
CA ALA A 228 0.26 6.95 23.14
C ALA A 228 -1.22 6.74 23.50
N ALA A 229 -1.56 5.67 24.23
CA ALA A 229 -2.95 5.27 24.49
C ALA A 229 -3.84 6.38 25.07
N PRO A 230 -3.45 7.17 26.10
CA PRO A 230 -4.30 8.25 26.64
C PRO A 230 -4.53 9.35 25.60
N LEU A 231 -3.53 9.72 24.81
CA LEU A 231 -3.65 10.75 23.77
C LEU A 231 -4.55 10.31 22.64
N VAL A 232 -4.40 9.05 22.18
CA VAL A 232 -5.28 8.46 21.16
C VAL A 232 -6.72 8.40 21.70
N ARG A 233 -6.93 7.99 22.94
CA ARG A 233 -8.26 7.95 23.56
C ARG A 233 -8.90 9.34 23.68
N LEU A 234 -8.12 10.38 23.98
CA LEU A 234 -8.61 11.76 24.03
C LEU A 234 -9.03 12.25 22.65
N SER A 235 -8.24 11.94 21.60
CA SER A 235 -8.49 12.40 20.23
C SER A 235 -9.62 11.64 19.53
N VAL A 236 -9.61 10.31 19.61
CA VAL A 236 -10.56 9.43 18.91
C VAL A 236 -11.80 9.11 19.74
N GLY A 237 -11.66 9.12 21.08
CA GLY A 237 -12.73 8.76 22.02
C GLY A 237 -12.87 7.24 22.18
N ASP A 238 -13.99 6.85 22.78
CA ASP A 238 -14.34 5.43 22.97
C ASP A 238 -15.05 4.89 21.73
N ILE A 239 -14.33 4.14 20.91
CA ILE A 239 -14.84 3.57 19.67
C ILE A 239 -15.87 2.44 19.88
N THR A 240 -15.91 1.85 21.09
CA THR A 240 -16.88 0.77 21.37
C THR A 240 -18.32 1.28 21.39
N LYS A 241 -18.52 2.55 21.75
CA LYS A 241 -19.82 3.23 21.70
C LYS A 241 -20.29 3.55 20.29
N LEU A 242 -19.42 3.36 19.29
CA LEU A 242 -19.67 3.62 17.88
C LEU A 242 -19.86 2.34 17.06
N GLY A 243 -20.05 1.19 17.72
CA GLY A 243 -20.23 -0.11 17.05
C GLY A 243 -18.93 -0.84 16.69
N PHE A 244 -17.76 -0.28 17.02
CA PHE A 244 -16.49 -0.95 16.76
C PHE A 244 -16.08 -1.86 17.92
N ARG A 245 -15.39 -2.95 17.62
CA ARG A 245 -14.69 -3.77 18.60
C ARG A 245 -13.23 -3.33 18.67
N LYS A 246 -12.71 -3.03 19.87
CA LYS A 246 -11.33 -2.60 20.05
C LYS A 246 -10.38 -3.81 20.01
N LEU A 247 -9.27 -3.68 19.28
CA LEU A 247 -8.22 -4.69 19.26
C LEU A 247 -7.49 -4.72 20.61
N PRO A 248 -7.22 -5.91 21.21
CA PRO A 248 -6.57 -6.00 22.52
C PRO A 248 -5.08 -5.65 22.56
N MET A 249 -4.47 -5.38 21.37
CA MET A 249 -3.10 -4.88 21.23
C MET A 249 -3.08 -3.46 20.71
N GLY A 250 -2.01 -2.71 20.99
CA GLY A 250 -1.85 -1.33 20.51
C GLY A 250 -1.49 -1.26 19.02
N PRO A 251 -1.59 -0.04 18.42
CA PRO A 251 -1.38 0.18 16.99
C PRO A 251 0.04 -0.17 16.51
N VAL A 252 1.09 0.17 17.27
CA VAL A 252 2.48 -0.13 16.89
C VAL A 252 2.76 -1.63 16.98
N ALA A 253 2.26 -2.29 18.03
CA ALA A 253 2.33 -3.75 18.17
C ALA A 253 1.60 -4.45 17.01
N GLN A 254 0.41 -3.96 16.62
CA GLN A 254 -0.33 -4.48 15.47
C GLN A 254 0.50 -4.43 14.18
N ILE A 255 1.13 -3.29 13.88
CA ILE A 255 1.94 -3.14 12.67
C ILE A 255 3.12 -4.11 12.68
N LYS A 256 3.86 -4.15 13.80
CA LYS A 256 5.07 -4.98 13.92
C LYS A 256 4.79 -6.49 13.90
N THR A 257 3.62 -6.93 14.43
CA THR A 257 3.31 -8.37 14.55
C THR A 257 2.41 -8.90 13.45
N LYS A 258 1.52 -8.05 12.89
CA LYS A 258 0.52 -8.47 11.90
C LYS A 258 0.72 -7.84 10.52
N ALA A 259 1.75 -6.99 10.34
CA ALA A 259 1.99 -6.22 9.11
C ALA A 259 0.72 -5.49 8.61
N ARG A 260 -0.11 -5.01 9.53
CA ARG A 260 -1.39 -4.35 9.23
C ARG A 260 -1.43 -2.96 9.83
N ILE A 261 -1.55 -1.95 8.98
CA ILE A 261 -1.70 -0.56 9.39
C ILE A 261 -3.10 -0.36 10.02
N PRO A 262 -3.21 0.28 11.20
CA PRO A 262 -4.51 0.70 11.75
C PRO A 262 -5.17 1.74 10.85
N LEU A 263 -6.46 1.98 11.02
CA LEU A 263 -7.10 3.14 10.37
C LEU A 263 -6.46 4.43 10.89
N ILE A 264 -5.92 5.22 9.98
CA ILE A 264 -5.51 6.60 10.24
C ILE A 264 -6.74 7.48 9.96
N ASP A 265 -7.41 7.92 11.04
CA ASP A 265 -8.65 8.66 10.92
C ASP A 265 -8.43 10.06 10.34
N VAL A 266 -9.14 10.34 9.27
CA VAL A 266 -9.18 11.65 8.59
C VAL A 266 -10.60 12.24 8.56
N GLY A 267 -11.50 11.72 9.42
CA GLY A 267 -12.87 12.20 9.55
C GLY A 267 -13.93 11.09 9.62
N THR A 268 -13.58 9.84 9.35
CA THR A 268 -14.51 8.70 9.40
C THR A 268 -15.19 8.58 10.76
N VAL A 269 -14.43 8.64 11.85
CA VAL A 269 -14.97 8.54 13.22
C VAL A 269 -15.94 9.67 13.54
N LYS A 270 -15.68 10.89 13.03
CA LYS A 270 -16.59 12.04 13.19
C LYS A 270 -17.93 11.77 12.52
N LEU A 271 -17.94 11.23 11.30
CA LEU A 271 -19.17 10.92 10.57
C LEU A 271 -19.94 9.76 11.21
N VAL A 272 -19.25 8.72 11.68
CA VAL A 272 -19.89 7.64 12.43
C VAL A 272 -20.52 8.16 13.72
N ARG A 273 -19.82 9.01 14.49
CA ARG A 273 -20.34 9.62 15.72
C ARG A 273 -21.56 10.51 15.48
N ALA A 274 -21.60 11.19 14.34
CA ALA A 274 -22.75 12.01 13.91
C ALA A 274 -23.91 11.18 13.35
N GLY A 275 -23.83 9.84 13.29
CA GLY A 275 -24.84 8.98 12.68
C GLY A 275 -24.96 9.11 11.17
N ARG A 276 -23.94 9.69 10.50
CA ARG A 276 -23.92 9.86 9.04
C ARG A 276 -23.39 8.62 8.31
N ILE A 277 -22.63 7.78 8.99
CA ILE A 277 -22.16 6.47 8.52
C ILE A 277 -22.55 5.45 9.58
N GLU A 278 -23.32 4.43 9.18
CA GLU A 278 -23.65 3.28 10.04
C GLU A 278 -22.51 2.29 10.06
N VAL A 279 -22.26 1.64 11.19
CA VAL A 279 -21.26 0.56 11.35
C VAL A 279 -21.98 -0.73 11.71
N LEU A 280 -21.78 -1.77 10.90
CA LEU A 280 -22.31 -3.12 11.09
C LEU A 280 -21.17 -4.13 11.24
N GLY A 281 -21.52 -5.35 11.64
CA GLY A 281 -20.61 -6.48 11.77
C GLY A 281 -20.07 -7.01 10.44
N GLY A 282 -19.52 -8.23 10.45
CA GLY A 282 -19.04 -8.90 9.24
C GLY A 282 -20.18 -9.34 8.34
N VAL A 283 -19.99 -9.29 7.02
CA VAL A 283 -20.92 -9.85 6.06
C VAL A 283 -20.87 -11.37 6.13
N CYS A 284 -22.02 -12.02 6.25
CA CYS A 284 -22.19 -13.49 6.26
C CYS A 284 -22.70 -14.02 4.94
N GLU A 285 -23.75 -13.40 4.39
CA GLU A 285 -24.43 -13.86 3.18
C GLU A 285 -24.99 -12.67 2.39
N MET A 286 -25.19 -12.84 1.09
CA MET A 286 -25.87 -11.88 0.22
C MET A 286 -27.04 -12.54 -0.49
N SER A 287 -28.11 -11.78 -0.70
CA SER A 287 -29.23 -12.16 -1.54
C SER A 287 -29.33 -11.24 -2.76
N LYS A 288 -30.46 -11.23 -3.45
CA LYS A 288 -30.67 -10.34 -4.61
C LYS A 288 -30.56 -8.86 -4.24
N THR A 289 -31.02 -8.47 -3.06
CA THR A 289 -31.07 -7.08 -2.59
C THR A 289 -30.43 -6.88 -1.23
N ASP A 290 -30.38 -7.94 -0.41
CA ASP A 290 -30.05 -7.86 1.00
C ASP A 290 -28.66 -8.42 1.31
N VAL A 291 -28.01 -7.82 2.28
CA VAL A 291 -26.79 -8.32 2.90
C VAL A 291 -27.07 -8.66 4.36
N ILE A 292 -26.75 -9.89 4.74
CA ILE A 292 -26.91 -10.42 6.10
C ILE A 292 -25.56 -10.31 6.84
N PHE A 293 -25.60 -9.76 8.04
CA PHE A 293 -24.42 -9.54 8.89
C PHE A 293 -24.31 -10.59 10.01
N ASP A 294 -23.12 -10.66 10.63
CA ASP A 294 -22.78 -11.64 11.68
C ASP A 294 -23.57 -11.48 12.98
N ASP A 295 -24.28 -10.38 13.15
CA ASP A 295 -25.22 -10.13 14.26
C ASP A 295 -26.69 -10.43 13.90
N GLY A 296 -26.95 -11.02 12.72
CA GLY A 296 -28.28 -11.39 12.23
C GLY A 296 -29.06 -10.25 11.60
N ARG A 297 -28.55 -9.01 11.59
CA ARG A 297 -29.20 -7.90 10.89
C ARG A 297 -29.15 -8.10 9.38
N SER A 298 -30.18 -7.63 8.68
CA SER A 298 -30.23 -7.57 7.21
C SER A 298 -30.45 -6.13 6.76
N ARG A 299 -29.85 -5.74 5.64
CA ARG A 299 -29.99 -4.42 5.02
C ARG A 299 -29.95 -4.55 3.51
N CYS A 300 -30.74 -3.73 2.83
CA CYS A 300 -30.70 -3.58 1.37
C CYS A 300 -29.64 -2.56 0.96
N PHE A 301 -28.97 -2.85 -0.14
CA PHE A 301 -27.99 -1.96 -0.74
C PHE A 301 -28.13 -1.93 -2.25
N ASP A 302 -27.86 -0.75 -2.85
CA ASP A 302 -27.78 -0.58 -4.30
C ASP A 302 -26.40 -0.93 -4.85
N ALA A 303 -25.35 -0.72 -4.04
CA ALA A 303 -23.98 -1.02 -4.42
C ALA A 303 -23.10 -1.45 -3.21
N ILE A 304 -22.05 -2.19 -3.52
CA ILE A 304 -21.05 -2.66 -2.55
C ILE A 304 -19.66 -2.28 -3.03
N VAL A 305 -18.88 -1.57 -2.19
CA VAL A 305 -17.47 -1.29 -2.41
C VAL A 305 -16.63 -2.18 -1.48
N VAL A 306 -15.88 -3.12 -2.06
CA VAL A 306 -15.04 -4.06 -1.33
C VAL A 306 -13.66 -3.43 -1.07
N ALA A 307 -13.42 -2.94 0.15
CA ALA A 307 -12.18 -2.31 0.58
C ALA A 307 -11.34 -3.24 1.49
N THR A 308 -11.22 -4.50 1.08
CA THR A 308 -10.56 -5.57 1.86
C THR A 308 -9.06 -5.68 1.61
N GLY A 309 -8.50 -4.75 0.82
CA GLY A 309 -7.09 -4.61 0.57
C GLY A 309 -6.57 -5.45 -0.61
N PHE A 310 -5.26 -5.66 -0.59
CA PHE A 310 -4.53 -6.26 -1.70
C PHE A 310 -3.61 -7.36 -1.20
N ARG A 311 -3.10 -8.17 -2.15
CA ARG A 311 -2.01 -9.13 -1.93
C ARG A 311 -0.84 -8.80 -2.85
N PRO A 312 0.40 -8.90 -2.39
CA PRO A 312 1.56 -8.83 -3.29
C PRO A 312 1.53 -10.03 -4.24
N ARG A 313 2.06 -9.84 -5.44
CA ARG A 313 2.14 -10.89 -6.47
C ARG A 313 3.60 -11.02 -6.89
N VAL A 314 4.38 -11.79 -6.16
CA VAL A 314 5.80 -12.07 -6.48
C VAL A 314 6.03 -13.52 -6.87
N ASP A 315 5.24 -14.43 -6.33
CA ASP A 315 5.25 -15.86 -6.53
C ASP A 315 4.88 -16.30 -7.95
N CYS A 316 4.20 -15.47 -8.72
CA CYS A 316 3.78 -15.81 -10.09
C CYS A 316 4.93 -15.77 -11.12
N PHE A 317 6.04 -15.09 -10.84
CA PHE A 317 7.17 -14.98 -11.76
C PHE A 317 8.51 -15.44 -11.17
N LEU A 318 8.59 -15.70 -9.86
CA LEU A 318 9.76 -16.26 -9.19
C LEU A 318 9.65 -17.79 -9.15
N ALA A 319 10.35 -18.47 -10.02
CA ALA A 319 10.16 -19.89 -10.33
C ALA A 319 10.45 -20.89 -9.17
N GLN A 320 11.04 -20.49 -8.03
CA GLN A 320 11.48 -21.42 -6.98
C GLN A 320 11.27 -20.96 -5.53
N GLN A 321 10.54 -19.88 -5.25
CA GLN A 321 10.40 -19.39 -3.87
C GLN A 321 8.96 -19.39 -3.35
N SER A 322 8.44 -20.58 -3.02
CA SER A 322 7.15 -20.76 -2.34
C SER A 322 7.15 -20.41 -0.83
N SER A 323 8.27 -19.92 -0.25
CA SER A 323 8.43 -19.75 1.20
C SER A 323 8.57 -18.31 1.69
N VAL A 324 8.41 -17.30 0.83
CA VAL A 324 8.74 -15.90 1.16
C VAL A 324 7.57 -15.12 1.79
N LEU A 325 6.35 -15.65 1.79
CA LEU A 325 5.15 -15.02 2.34
C LEU A 325 4.77 -15.53 3.74
N GLU A 326 5.68 -15.50 4.70
CA GLU A 326 5.30 -15.66 6.10
C GLU A 326 4.71 -14.37 6.66
N ALA A 327 3.48 -14.45 7.15
CA ALA A 327 2.76 -13.39 7.86
C ALA A 327 2.60 -12.04 7.13
N GLY A 328 2.49 -12.03 5.79
CA GLY A 328 2.28 -10.81 5.03
C GLY A 328 3.50 -9.88 4.96
N GLN A 329 4.65 -10.32 5.41
CA GLN A 329 5.94 -9.67 5.19
C GLN A 329 6.75 -10.54 4.24
N LEU A 330 7.11 -9.99 3.07
CA LEU A 330 8.24 -10.50 2.31
C LEU A 330 9.49 -10.25 3.17
N ARG A 331 9.82 -11.21 4.04
CA ARG A 331 11.14 -11.22 4.63
C ARG A 331 12.11 -11.51 3.50
N ALA A 332 13.20 -10.76 3.45
CA ALA A 332 14.44 -11.18 2.82
C ALA A 332 14.94 -12.46 3.54
N ALA A 333 14.21 -13.57 3.38
CA ALA A 333 14.60 -14.86 3.88
C ALA A 333 15.57 -15.43 2.85
N GLY A 334 16.86 -15.46 3.19
CA GLY A 334 17.89 -16.05 2.37
C GLY A 334 17.99 -15.34 1.03
N THR A 335 18.73 -14.25 0.96
CA THR A 335 19.14 -13.63 -0.29
C THR A 335 19.84 -14.69 -1.12
N GLU A 336 19.14 -15.25 -2.11
CA GLU A 336 19.88 -15.78 -3.25
C GLU A 336 20.75 -14.61 -3.74
N ALA A 337 22.04 -14.85 -3.92
CA ALA A 337 23.00 -13.81 -4.26
C ALA A 337 22.48 -12.96 -5.45
N GLY A 338 22.25 -11.68 -5.23
CA GLY A 338 21.76 -10.76 -6.25
C GLY A 338 20.25 -10.62 -6.40
N LEU A 339 19.39 -11.24 -5.57
CA LEU A 339 17.96 -11.00 -5.57
C LEU A 339 17.57 -10.12 -4.37
N HIS A 340 16.96 -8.97 -4.65
CA HIS A 340 16.58 -7.98 -3.64
C HIS A 340 15.09 -7.63 -3.75
N TYR A 341 14.52 -7.18 -2.63
CA TYR A 341 13.13 -6.73 -2.54
C TYR A 341 13.06 -5.32 -1.98
N CYS A 342 12.28 -4.43 -2.59
CA CYS A 342 12.08 -3.06 -2.14
C CYS A 342 10.59 -2.69 -2.12
N GLY A 343 10.14 -2.08 -1.01
CA GLY A 343 8.76 -1.57 -0.88
C GLY A 343 7.75 -2.59 -0.36
N PHE A 344 8.22 -3.62 0.33
CA PHE A 344 7.36 -4.65 0.94
C PHE A 344 7.31 -4.58 2.47
N ILE A 345 8.07 -3.70 3.11
CA ILE A 345 8.07 -3.54 4.56
C ILE A 345 6.92 -2.63 4.98
N VAL A 346 5.99 -3.19 5.77
CA VAL A 346 4.92 -2.41 6.41
C VAL A 346 5.46 -1.84 7.72
N SER A 347 5.61 -0.52 7.77
CA SER A 347 6.26 0.19 8.88
C SER A 347 5.36 1.25 9.52
N PRO A 348 5.44 1.43 10.85
CA PRO A 348 4.80 2.55 11.53
C PRO A 348 5.43 3.92 11.20
N THR A 349 6.59 3.93 10.53
CA THR A 349 7.32 5.15 10.15
C THR A 349 7.03 5.60 8.71
N GLY A 350 6.08 4.96 8.02
CA GLY A 350 5.63 5.31 6.68
C GLY A 350 6.31 4.51 5.57
N MET A 351 5.50 4.01 4.63
CA MET A 351 5.95 3.14 3.54
C MET A 351 6.96 3.84 2.59
N LEU A 352 6.71 5.09 2.17
CA LEU A 352 7.62 5.81 1.28
C LEU A 352 8.98 6.09 1.94
N ARG A 353 8.97 6.38 3.23
CA ARG A 353 10.20 6.56 4.01
C ARG A 353 11.02 5.26 4.05
N GLU A 354 10.37 4.13 4.34
CA GLU A 354 11.06 2.82 4.37
C GLU A 354 11.60 2.44 2.99
N ILE A 355 10.84 2.69 1.91
CA ILE A 355 11.32 2.53 0.54
C ILE A 355 12.64 3.29 0.33
N GLY A 356 12.74 4.54 0.81
CA GLY A 356 13.97 5.33 0.69
C GLY A 356 15.16 4.74 1.48
N ILE A 357 14.90 4.13 2.63
CA ILE A 357 15.93 3.46 3.45
C ILE A 357 16.37 2.17 2.77
N GLU A 358 15.42 1.32 2.36
CA GLU A 358 15.70 0.06 1.64
C GLU A 358 16.47 0.31 0.35
N ALA A 359 16.05 1.31 -0.46
CA ALA A 359 16.68 1.62 -1.73
C ALA A 359 18.16 2.00 -1.59
N ARG A 360 18.51 2.79 -0.56
CA ARG A 360 19.93 3.13 -0.29
C ARG A 360 20.73 1.90 0.07
N ARG A 361 20.20 1.05 0.98
CA ARG A 361 20.87 -0.18 1.41
C ARG A 361 21.07 -1.15 0.25
N ILE A 362 20.02 -1.41 -0.53
CA ILE A 362 20.08 -2.30 -1.70
C ILE A 362 21.13 -1.81 -2.70
N ALA A 363 21.17 -0.51 -2.99
CA ALA A 363 22.14 0.06 -3.91
C ALA A 363 23.57 -0.01 -3.34
N GLU A 364 23.76 0.06 -2.02
CA GLU A 364 25.06 -0.18 -1.35
C GLU A 364 25.49 -1.63 -1.50
N ASP A 365 24.60 -2.56 -1.18
CA ASP A 365 24.87 -4.00 -1.28
C ASP A 365 25.27 -4.37 -2.72
N ILE A 366 24.50 -3.92 -3.73
CA ILE A 366 24.80 -4.20 -5.14
C ILE A 366 26.14 -3.59 -5.58
N ALA A 367 26.44 -2.36 -5.17
CA ALA A 367 27.68 -1.68 -5.54
C ALA A 367 28.92 -2.28 -4.87
N SER A 368 28.76 -2.94 -3.72
CA SER A 368 29.87 -3.57 -2.97
C SER A 368 30.36 -4.88 -3.60
N VAL A 369 29.54 -5.52 -4.44
CA VAL A 369 29.93 -6.77 -5.12
C VAL A 369 30.92 -6.45 -6.25
N PRO A 370 32.13 -7.06 -6.27
CA PRO A 370 33.11 -6.83 -7.33
C PRO A 370 32.54 -7.07 -8.73
N ARG A 371 32.82 -6.16 -9.64
CA ARG A 371 32.46 -6.32 -11.06
C ARG A 371 33.48 -7.23 -11.74
N TYR A 372 33.31 -8.53 -11.61
CA TYR A 372 34.12 -9.44 -12.43
C TYR A 372 33.63 -9.34 -13.89
N PRO A 373 34.55 -9.30 -14.87
CA PRO A 373 34.15 -9.40 -16.28
C PRO A 373 33.44 -10.75 -16.45
N VAL A 374 32.25 -10.71 -17.00
CA VAL A 374 31.55 -11.94 -17.44
C VAL A 374 32.36 -12.46 -18.62
N ILE A 375 33.08 -13.59 -18.41
CA ILE A 375 33.85 -14.31 -19.43
C ILE A 375 32.89 -14.96 -20.42
#